data_d853af60fda8c99994e57795f6d9abe5
#
_entry.id   d853af60fda8c99994e57795f6d9abe5
#
_cell.length_a   1.000
_cell.length_b   1.000
_cell.length_c   1.000
_cell.angle_alpha   90.00
_cell.angle_beta   90.00
_cell.angle_gamma   90.00
#
_symmetry.space_group_name_H-M   'P 1'
#
loop_
_entity.id
_entity.type
_entity.pdbx_description
1 polymer ?
#
loop_
_entity_poly.entity_id
_entity_poly.type
_entity_poly.pdbx_seq_one_letter_code
_entity_poly.pdbx_strand_id
1 'polypeptide(L)'
;MAQEKNLKKYSLDGFLPQADMQYIDQIRGKELQKYKELLFDAERDGFANQLEYIGDMPYRPSKEIKASKLGVGMEVLDHREAYDFDQTIKFMRNSGVKWARLQSGWQRAEQTPGVYNFDWLDHIVDSLLEAGIIPWFSLSFGNGLYMDVPPCRGSYFYSPTVFGEKGITGWKNYCQAMARHFQGRVSYYEVWNEPNANFLQKPGSELSGKLVAEPPEEYVKLVKVTSEALREVQTDLKVIGGSISGCSLCNEYIQGLFDAGIAEYIDIFSYHPYEFIPELYWPSRLQFIRDRIAESGKHIEIWQGENGFAVKEREANQARFLTRRYLTDLRLGVDMTSFFTACDFRNGYKSTGVFDFGIIDAQDPDCYKPKLAFRAMQSFTWLFDEDTKLTNVSFEIHPYETPWAYTTRPVDDLYPVVCGFRKGNIPIYAYYHPSHILSSYEARTVSIQMYPERWSTFEKPVLIDPITAKIYRIKNETNCSDGNYGRFRQFHRMPMLDYPLFLTDATIFTEGLENFKYAQREDK
;
A
#
# COMPACT_ATOMS: atom_id res chain seq x y z
N MET A 1 23.94 -23.00 -22.41
CA MET A 1 25.18 -22.32 -21.92
C MET A 1 25.08 -20.79 -21.90
N ALA A 2 24.43 -20.10 -22.83
CA ALA A 2 24.23 -18.64 -22.77
C ALA A 2 23.15 -18.22 -21.76
N GLN A 3 22.10 -19.00 -21.57
CA GLN A 3 21.05 -18.74 -20.57
C GLN A 3 21.52 -18.95 -19.12
N GLU A 4 22.37 -19.96 -18.85
CA GLU A 4 22.92 -20.17 -17.51
C GLU A 4 23.91 -19.07 -17.06
N LYS A 5 24.60 -18.42 -18.01
CA LYS A 5 25.50 -17.32 -17.69
C LYS A 5 24.78 -16.03 -17.29
N ASN A 6 23.57 -15.80 -17.79
CA ASN A 6 22.78 -14.62 -17.41
C ASN A 6 22.10 -14.77 -16.03
N LEU A 7 21.65 -15.98 -15.68
CA LEU A 7 21.06 -16.25 -14.36
C LEU A 7 22.05 -16.03 -13.21
N LYS A 8 23.34 -16.41 -13.40
CA LYS A 8 24.38 -16.17 -12.38
C LYS A 8 24.76 -14.69 -12.19
N LYS A 9 24.52 -13.85 -13.18
CA LYS A 9 24.82 -12.41 -13.09
C LYS A 9 23.86 -11.66 -12.13
N TYR A 10 22.69 -12.21 -11.90
CA TYR A 10 21.61 -11.62 -11.10
C TYR A 10 21.29 -12.45 -9.84
N SER A 11 22.16 -13.40 -9.48
CA SER A 11 22.02 -14.15 -8.23
C SER A 11 22.13 -13.22 -7.03
N LEU A 12 21.13 -13.30 -6.16
CA LEU A 12 21.04 -12.52 -4.93
C LEU A 12 21.98 -13.04 -3.82
N ASP A 13 22.75 -14.11 -4.09
CA ASP A 13 23.58 -14.85 -3.12
C ASP A 13 24.74 -14.05 -2.52
N GLY A 14 25.03 -12.84 -3.02
CA GLY A 14 26.10 -11.97 -2.51
C GLY A 14 25.60 -10.82 -1.65
N PHE A 15 24.31 -10.71 -1.39
CA PHE A 15 23.75 -9.57 -0.67
C PHE A 15 23.57 -9.92 0.81
N LEU A 16 24.37 -9.29 1.69
CA LEU A 16 24.22 -9.44 3.13
C LEU A 16 23.09 -8.53 3.62
N PRO A 17 21.94 -9.05 4.08
CA PRO A 17 20.82 -8.24 4.55
C PRO A 17 21.22 -7.21 5.61
N GLN A 18 22.24 -7.53 6.41
CA GLN A 18 22.72 -6.71 7.49
C GLN A 18 23.48 -5.45 7.00
N ALA A 19 24.21 -5.55 5.89
CA ALA A 19 24.90 -4.39 5.30
C ALA A 19 23.92 -3.38 4.72
N ASP A 20 22.83 -3.86 4.11
CA ASP A 20 21.77 -3.01 3.56
C ASP A 20 21.06 -2.22 4.66
N MET A 21 20.79 -2.86 5.78
CA MET A 21 20.08 -2.21 6.89
C MET A 21 20.94 -1.19 7.62
N GLN A 22 22.23 -1.43 7.78
CA GLN A 22 23.14 -0.40 8.31
C GLN A 22 23.16 0.85 7.42
N TYR A 23 23.12 0.66 6.10
CA TYR A 23 23.04 1.76 5.16
C TYR A 23 21.69 2.50 5.24
N ILE A 24 20.58 1.76 5.28
CA ILE A 24 19.24 2.32 5.48
C ILE A 24 19.17 3.11 6.78
N ASP A 25 19.67 2.58 7.88
CA ASP A 25 19.65 3.24 9.20
C ASP A 25 20.51 4.50 9.24
N GLN A 26 21.63 4.51 8.54
CA GLN A 26 22.46 5.72 8.41
C GLN A 26 21.75 6.83 7.63
N ILE A 27 21.11 6.48 6.53
CA ILE A 27 20.34 7.45 5.73
C ILE A 27 19.13 7.93 6.51
N ARG A 28 18.38 7.01 7.15
CA ARG A 28 17.24 7.34 7.98
C ARG A 28 17.59 8.37 9.06
N GLY A 29 18.73 8.22 9.72
CA GLY A 29 19.19 9.20 10.71
C GLY A 29 19.35 10.61 10.13
N LYS A 30 19.85 10.73 8.90
CA LYS A 30 19.98 12.00 8.19
C LYS A 30 18.62 12.58 7.78
N GLU A 31 17.70 11.73 7.26
CA GLU A 31 16.36 12.16 6.86
C GLU A 31 15.52 12.57 8.07
N LEU A 32 15.57 11.85 9.17
CA LEU A 32 14.91 12.25 10.43
C LEU A 32 15.40 13.63 10.90
N GLN A 33 16.70 13.91 10.79
CA GLN A 33 17.26 15.22 11.15
C GLN A 33 16.77 16.34 10.22
N LYS A 34 16.63 16.06 8.92
CA LYS A 34 16.11 16.99 7.91
C LYS A 34 14.65 17.39 8.19
N TYR A 35 13.83 16.42 8.61
CA TYR A 35 12.40 16.61 8.83
C TYR A 35 12.01 16.67 10.31
N LYS A 36 12.97 16.91 11.22
CA LYS A 36 12.76 16.92 12.68
C LYS A 36 11.58 17.77 13.15
N GLU A 37 11.27 18.85 12.43
CA GLU A 37 10.15 19.76 12.79
C GLU A 37 8.79 19.24 12.31
N LEU A 38 8.76 18.20 11.48
CA LEU A 38 7.57 17.62 10.88
C LEU A 38 7.25 16.21 11.42
N LEU A 39 8.13 15.68 12.28
CA LEU A 39 8.00 14.34 12.85
C LEU A 39 7.96 14.44 14.37
N PHE A 40 7.29 13.46 15.00
CA PHE A 40 7.19 13.40 16.44
C PHE A 40 8.57 13.20 17.11
N ASP A 41 8.78 13.99 18.15
CA ASP A 41 9.91 13.83 19.07
C ASP A 41 9.44 14.07 20.50
N ALA A 42 9.56 13.06 21.36
CA ALA A 42 8.99 13.08 22.70
C ALA A 42 9.60 14.19 23.60
N GLU A 43 10.87 14.55 23.39
CA GLU A 43 11.52 15.62 24.16
C GLU A 43 11.09 16.99 23.68
N ARG A 44 11.26 17.25 22.39
CA ARG A 44 10.90 18.53 21.77
C ARG A 44 9.42 18.87 21.93
N ASP A 45 8.54 17.87 21.78
CA ASP A 45 7.09 18.05 21.77
C ASP A 45 6.49 17.99 23.20
N GLY A 46 7.34 17.91 24.24
CA GLY A 46 6.93 18.04 25.64
C GLY A 46 6.41 16.76 26.30
N PHE A 47 6.74 15.59 25.75
CA PHE A 47 6.31 14.27 26.26
C PHE A 47 7.40 13.48 26.97
N ALA A 48 8.56 14.06 27.27
CA ALA A 48 9.69 13.39 27.92
C ALA A 48 9.37 12.81 29.31
N ASN A 49 8.42 13.41 30.03
CA ASN A 49 7.97 12.91 31.34
C ASN A 49 7.04 11.69 31.23
N GLN A 50 6.36 11.52 30.09
CA GLN A 50 5.39 10.46 29.84
C GLN A 50 5.99 9.27 29.10
N LEU A 51 6.98 9.53 28.25
CA LEU A 51 7.53 8.57 27.32
C LEU A 51 9.04 8.44 27.52
N GLU A 52 9.52 7.20 27.56
CA GLU A 52 10.95 6.86 27.58
C GLU A 52 11.28 6.08 26.33
N TYR A 53 12.18 6.57 25.49
CA TYR A 53 12.67 5.82 24.35
C TYR A 53 13.40 4.57 24.81
N ILE A 54 13.01 3.39 24.31
CA ILE A 54 13.57 2.10 24.71
C ILE A 54 14.22 1.34 23.54
N GLY A 55 13.96 1.71 22.30
CA GLY A 55 14.52 1.06 21.12
C GLY A 55 13.78 1.40 19.85
N ASP A 56 14.27 0.87 18.73
CA ASP A 56 13.68 1.02 17.42
C ASP A 56 12.89 -0.23 17.01
N MET A 57 11.85 -0.03 16.21
CA MET A 57 11.09 -1.13 15.58
C MET A 57 12.02 -2.04 14.79
N PRO A 58 11.94 -3.35 14.98
CA PRO A 58 12.58 -4.29 14.09
C PRO A 58 11.94 -4.25 12.69
N TYR A 59 12.59 -4.87 11.72
CA TYR A 59 12.03 -5.15 10.42
C TYR A 59 12.16 -6.65 10.11
N ARG A 60 11.36 -7.12 9.16
CA ARG A 60 11.43 -8.50 8.68
C ARG A 60 11.55 -8.50 7.16
N PRO A 61 12.48 -9.31 6.58
CA PRO A 61 12.50 -9.56 5.15
C PRO A 61 11.16 -10.11 4.65
N SER A 62 10.77 -9.74 3.45
CA SER A 62 9.48 -10.17 2.86
C SER A 62 9.32 -11.69 2.82
N LYS A 63 10.42 -12.44 2.61
CA LYS A 63 10.42 -13.91 2.62
C LYS A 63 10.11 -14.55 3.98
N GLU A 64 10.30 -13.81 5.07
CA GLU A 64 10.04 -14.30 6.44
C GLU A 64 8.59 -14.07 6.87
N ILE A 65 7.84 -13.26 6.12
CA ILE A 65 6.42 -13.02 6.33
C ILE A 65 5.65 -14.01 5.45
N LYS A 66 4.80 -14.84 6.04
CA LYS A 66 4.04 -15.86 5.29
C LYS A 66 2.93 -15.24 4.48
N ALA A 67 2.16 -14.34 5.10
CA ALA A 67 1.09 -13.60 4.44
C ALA A 67 0.93 -12.21 5.06
N SER A 68 0.52 -11.26 4.24
CA SER A 68 0.14 -9.91 4.65
C SER A 68 -0.77 -9.30 3.58
N LYS A 69 -1.57 -8.34 3.98
CA LYS A 69 -2.42 -7.54 3.08
C LYS A 69 -1.66 -6.37 2.43
N LEU A 70 -0.39 -6.18 2.76
CA LEU A 70 0.38 -5.00 2.36
C LEU A 70 1.20 -5.27 1.11
N GLY A 71 1.07 -4.37 0.14
CA GLY A 71 1.73 -4.42 -1.14
C GLY A 71 2.30 -3.07 -1.58
N VAL A 72 2.98 -3.08 -2.71
CA VAL A 72 3.57 -1.90 -3.35
C VAL A 72 3.47 -2.02 -4.86
N GLY A 73 3.28 -0.90 -5.53
CA GLY A 73 3.37 -0.83 -6.97
C GLY A 73 4.82 -0.82 -7.44
N MET A 74 5.10 -1.57 -8.49
CA MET A 74 6.37 -1.54 -9.23
C MET A 74 6.06 -1.31 -10.72
N GLU A 75 5.24 -0.32 -10.98
CA GLU A 75 4.77 0.09 -12.29
C GLU A 75 5.90 0.72 -13.12
N VAL A 76 5.60 1.02 -14.38
CA VAL A 76 6.46 1.68 -15.37
C VAL A 76 7.77 0.97 -15.70
N LEU A 77 7.93 -0.28 -15.32
CA LEU A 77 9.05 -1.14 -15.76
C LEU A 77 8.90 -1.59 -17.22
N ASP A 78 7.72 -1.46 -17.81
CA ASP A 78 7.47 -1.56 -19.25
C ASP A 78 8.14 -0.42 -20.05
N HIS A 79 8.54 0.67 -19.39
CA HIS A 79 9.41 1.71 -19.92
C HIS A 79 10.86 1.47 -19.52
N ARG A 80 11.74 1.20 -20.48
CA ARG A 80 13.12 0.73 -20.25
C ARG A 80 13.99 1.63 -19.35
N GLU A 81 13.65 2.89 -19.21
CA GLU A 81 14.46 3.90 -18.52
C GLU A 81 13.75 4.52 -17.30
N ALA A 82 12.65 3.94 -16.83
CA ALA A 82 11.88 4.53 -15.74
C ALA A 82 12.67 4.52 -14.42
N TYR A 83 13.22 3.38 -14.06
CA TYR A 83 14.14 3.19 -12.93
C TYR A 83 14.86 1.83 -13.05
N ASP A 84 15.91 1.65 -12.26
CA ASP A 84 16.67 0.39 -12.20
C ASP A 84 16.00 -0.58 -11.22
N PHE A 85 15.46 -1.66 -11.75
CA PHE A 85 14.82 -2.71 -10.95
C PHE A 85 15.82 -3.40 -10.01
N ASP A 86 17.05 -3.67 -10.47
CA ASP A 86 18.05 -4.39 -9.69
C ASP A 86 18.54 -3.59 -8.47
N GLN A 87 18.53 -2.26 -8.57
CA GLN A 87 18.77 -1.41 -7.41
C GLN A 87 17.55 -1.38 -6.47
N THR A 88 16.35 -1.34 -7.03
CA THR A 88 15.10 -1.25 -6.25
C THR A 88 14.84 -2.51 -5.44
N ILE A 89 15.02 -3.71 -6.02
CA ILE A 89 14.74 -4.98 -5.34
C ILE A 89 15.67 -5.21 -4.13
N LYS A 90 16.86 -4.61 -4.10
CA LYS A 90 17.77 -4.67 -2.94
C LYS A 90 17.12 -4.12 -1.68
N PHE A 91 16.33 -3.07 -1.80
CA PHE A 91 15.57 -2.51 -0.69
C PHE A 91 14.27 -3.30 -0.47
N MET A 92 13.53 -3.57 -1.53
CA MET A 92 12.20 -4.14 -1.42
C MET A 92 12.17 -5.52 -0.75
N ARG A 93 13.19 -6.35 -0.90
CA ARG A 93 13.30 -7.64 -0.18
C ARG A 93 13.26 -7.50 1.35
N ASN A 94 13.67 -6.33 1.87
CA ASN A 94 13.70 -6.00 3.30
C ASN A 94 12.54 -5.08 3.73
N SER A 95 11.57 -4.83 2.86
CA SER A 95 10.41 -3.99 3.16
C SER A 95 9.33 -4.71 3.96
N GLY A 96 9.29 -6.04 3.89
CA GLY A 96 8.24 -6.88 4.49
C GLY A 96 6.95 -6.94 3.67
N VAL A 97 6.82 -6.26 2.53
CA VAL A 97 5.62 -6.35 1.68
C VAL A 97 5.47 -7.74 1.08
N LYS A 98 4.22 -8.15 0.84
CA LYS A 98 3.92 -9.46 0.24
C LYS A 98 3.45 -9.38 -1.20
N TRP A 99 3.07 -8.21 -1.69
CA TRP A 99 2.48 -8.04 -3.01
C TRP A 99 3.20 -6.96 -3.81
N ALA A 100 3.38 -7.21 -5.11
CA ALA A 100 3.93 -6.22 -6.04
C ALA A 100 3.10 -6.16 -7.33
N ARG A 101 2.63 -4.96 -7.68
CA ARG A 101 1.92 -4.69 -8.93
C ARG A 101 2.90 -4.41 -10.06
N LEU A 102 2.72 -5.08 -11.20
CA LEU A 102 3.55 -4.93 -12.39
C LEU A 102 2.70 -4.60 -13.60
N GLN A 103 3.10 -3.62 -14.40
CA GLN A 103 2.53 -3.41 -15.73
C GLN A 103 3.18 -4.38 -16.73
N SER A 104 2.36 -5.10 -17.48
CA SER A 104 2.83 -6.20 -18.35
C SER A 104 3.44 -5.75 -19.66
N GLY A 105 3.16 -4.52 -20.12
CA GLY A 105 3.78 -3.90 -21.27
C GLY A 105 3.58 -4.64 -22.59
N TRP A 106 2.33 -4.81 -23.06
CA TRP A 106 2.04 -5.55 -24.29
C TRP A 106 2.89 -5.12 -25.48
N GLN A 107 2.99 -3.82 -25.75
CA GLN A 107 3.79 -3.31 -26.87
C GLN A 107 5.29 -3.61 -26.73
N ARG A 108 5.81 -3.67 -25.51
CA ARG A 108 7.21 -4.06 -25.25
C ARG A 108 7.42 -5.55 -25.43
N ALA A 109 6.47 -6.35 -24.97
CA ALA A 109 6.55 -7.81 -25.05
C ALA A 109 6.33 -8.35 -26.46
N GLU A 110 5.51 -7.69 -27.29
CA GLU A 110 5.18 -8.12 -28.66
C GLU A 110 5.49 -7.01 -29.67
N GLN A 111 6.67 -7.07 -30.28
CA GLN A 111 7.14 -6.12 -31.33
C GLN A 111 6.94 -6.68 -32.74
N THR A 112 6.66 -7.95 -32.88
CA THR A 112 6.29 -8.63 -34.10
C THR A 112 5.05 -9.48 -33.83
N PRO A 113 4.02 -9.43 -34.67
CA PRO A 113 2.77 -10.15 -34.41
C PRO A 113 2.98 -11.63 -34.10
N GLY A 114 2.48 -12.08 -32.95
CA GLY A 114 2.57 -13.46 -32.46
C GLY A 114 3.94 -13.87 -31.93
N VAL A 115 4.91 -12.96 -31.85
CA VAL A 115 6.25 -13.23 -31.30
C VAL A 115 6.44 -12.46 -29.99
N TYR A 116 6.44 -13.19 -28.88
CA TYR A 116 6.52 -12.61 -27.54
C TYR A 116 7.91 -12.75 -26.95
N ASN A 117 8.43 -11.66 -26.36
CA ASN A 117 9.65 -11.66 -25.56
C ASN A 117 9.30 -11.21 -24.13
N PHE A 118 9.38 -12.12 -23.18
CA PHE A 118 9.11 -11.90 -21.77
C PHE A 118 10.38 -11.90 -20.89
N ASP A 119 11.58 -11.97 -21.46
CA ASP A 119 12.84 -12.08 -20.71
C ASP A 119 12.99 -11.01 -19.61
N TRP A 120 12.56 -9.78 -19.90
CA TRP A 120 12.60 -8.68 -18.96
C TRP A 120 11.59 -8.83 -17.80
N LEU A 121 10.42 -9.44 -18.07
CA LEU A 121 9.42 -9.76 -17.03
C LEU A 121 9.83 -10.99 -16.23
N ASP A 122 10.44 -11.99 -16.87
CA ASP A 122 10.96 -13.19 -16.18
C ASP A 122 11.93 -12.78 -15.08
N HIS A 123 12.90 -11.91 -15.39
CA HIS A 123 13.85 -11.40 -14.41
C HIS A 123 13.17 -10.72 -13.22
N ILE A 124 12.18 -9.88 -13.47
CA ILE A 124 11.44 -9.16 -12.42
C ILE A 124 10.61 -10.14 -11.58
N VAL A 125 9.85 -11.02 -12.21
CA VAL A 125 8.97 -11.99 -11.54
C VAL A 125 9.78 -12.94 -10.67
N ASP A 126 10.85 -13.52 -11.21
CA ASP A 126 11.67 -14.50 -10.50
C ASP A 126 12.38 -13.85 -9.30
N SER A 127 12.88 -12.62 -9.46
CA SER A 127 13.51 -11.86 -8.36
C SER A 127 12.52 -11.51 -7.24
N LEU A 128 11.27 -11.17 -7.58
CA LEU A 128 10.22 -10.91 -6.59
C LEU A 128 9.85 -12.19 -5.83
N LEU A 129 9.66 -13.30 -6.52
CA LEU A 129 9.34 -14.59 -5.91
C LEU A 129 10.48 -15.06 -4.98
N GLU A 130 11.73 -14.89 -5.40
CA GLU A 130 12.91 -15.19 -4.56
C GLU A 130 12.93 -14.31 -3.30
N ALA A 131 12.52 -13.04 -3.41
CA ALA A 131 12.36 -12.14 -2.27
C ALA A 131 11.13 -12.47 -1.39
N GLY A 132 10.29 -13.43 -1.78
CA GLY A 132 9.05 -13.79 -1.09
C GLY A 132 7.91 -12.79 -1.32
N ILE A 133 7.95 -12.06 -2.44
CA ILE A 133 6.94 -11.09 -2.85
C ILE A 133 6.12 -11.68 -4.00
N ILE A 134 4.81 -11.66 -3.90
CA ILE A 134 3.88 -12.21 -4.88
C ILE A 134 3.59 -11.15 -5.94
N PRO A 135 3.97 -11.34 -7.20
CA PRO A 135 3.63 -10.41 -8.26
C PRO A 135 2.20 -10.60 -8.75
N TRP A 136 1.56 -9.50 -9.16
CA TRP A 136 0.39 -9.54 -10.04
C TRP A 136 0.58 -8.59 -11.22
N PHE A 137 0.00 -8.98 -12.36
CA PHE A 137 0.09 -8.17 -13.56
C PHE A 137 -1.14 -7.27 -13.73
N SER A 138 -0.92 -5.97 -13.95
CA SER A 138 -1.84 -5.12 -14.68
C SER A 138 -1.59 -5.35 -16.17
N LEU A 139 -2.49 -6.08 -16.83
CA LEU A 139 -2.44 -6.32 -18.26
C LEU A 139 -2.74 -5.00 -18.99
N SER A 140 -1.73 -4.41 -19.57
CA SER A 140 -1.74 -3.06 -20.15
C SER A 140 -0.50 -2.83 -21.03
N PHE A 141 -0.45 -1.87 -21.87
CA PHE A 141 -1.54 -1.10 -22.43
C PHE A 141 -1.79 -1.56 -23.87
N GLY A 142 -2.20 -0.66 -24.80
CA GLY A 142 -2.44 -1.01 -26.19
C GLY A 142 -1.16 -1.35 -26.98
N ASN A 143 -1.30 -2.01 -28.14
CA ASN A 143 -0.22 -2.31 -29.05
C ASN A 143 -0.55 -1.87 -30.46
N GLY A 144 0.24 -0.94 -31.00
CA GLY A 144 0.04 -0.36 -32.34
C GLY A 144 0.03 -1.36 -33.50
N LEU A 145 0.59 -2.57 -33.34
CA LEU A 145 0.54 -3.63 -34.33
C LEU A 145 -0.89 -4.06 -34.71
N TYR A 146 -1.82 -3.92 -33.77
CA TYR A 146 -3.21 -4.36 -33.89
C TYR A 146 -4.17 -3.20 -34.04
N MET A 147 -3.66 -1.99 -34.13
CA MET A 147 -4.42 -0.74 -34.22
C MET A 147 -4.07 -0.06 -35.54
N ASP A 148 -5.07 0.20 -36.38
CA ASP A 148 -4.86 0.88 -37.67
C ASP A 148 -4.69 2.40 -37.50
N VAL A 149 -3.84 2.78 -36.54
CA VAL A 149 -3.48 4.18 -36.25
C VAL A 149 -1.97 4.31 -36.20
N PRO A 150 -1.41 5.45 -36.63
CA PRO A 150 0.01 5.71 -36.46
C PRO A 150 0.41 5.57 -34.99
N PRO A 151 1.58 5.00 -34.70
CA PRO A 151 2.10 4.99 -33.34
C PRO A 151 2.19 6.41 -32.82
N CYS A 152 1.31 6.79 -31.93
CA CYS A 152 1.34 8.06 -31.23
C CYS A 152 1.16 7.78 -29.74
N ARG A 153 1.47 8.77 -28.90
CA ARG A 153 1.33 8.63 -27.46
C ARG A 153 -0.08 8.22 -27.02
N GLY A 154 -1.14 8.66 -27.77
CA GLY A 154 -2.52 8.30 -27.50
C GLY A 154 -2.81 6.84 -27.79
N SER A 155 -2.21 6.25 -28.84
CA SER A 155 -2.48 4.83 -29.21
C SER A 155 -2.09 3.83 -28.14
N TYR A 156 -1.16 4.16 -27.27
CA TYR A 156 -0.76 3.35 -26.12
C TYR A 156 -1.93 3.11 -25.14
N PHE A 157 -2.85 4.07 -25.02
CA PHE A 157 -4.01 3.97 -24.13
C PHE A 157 -5.30 3.54 -24.84
N TYR A 158 -5.23 3.21 -26.13
CA TYR A 158 -6.43 2.78 -26.86
C TYR A 158 -6.83 1.37 -26.46
N SER A 159 -8.13 1.20 -26.14
CA SER A 159 -8.68 -0.12 -25.86
C SER A 159 -8.60 -1.03 -27.08
N PRO A 160 -8.12 -2.27 -26.94
CA PRO A 160 -8.12 -3.24 -28.04
C PRO A 160 -9.51 -3.49 -28.64
N THR A 161 -10.55 -3.36 -27.85
CA THR A 161 -11.94 -3.65 -28.25
C THR A 161 -12.49 -2.69 -29.30
N VAL A 162 -11.95 -1.46 -29.39
CA VAL A 162 -12.39 -0.48 -30.38
C VAL A 162 -11.84 -0.71 -31.79
N PHE A 163 -10.88 -1.64 -31.96
CA PHE A 163 -10.28 -2.02 -33.24
C PHE A 163 -10.86 -3.30 -33.82
N GLY A 164 -12.08 -3.66 -33.42
CA GLY A 164 -12.81 -4.81 -33.93
C GLY A 164 -12.08 -6.12 -33.70
N GLU A 165 -12.29 -7.08 -34.61
CA GLU A 165 -11.76 -8.43 -34.46
C GLU A 165 -10.22 -8.49 -34.42
N LYS A 166 -9.54 -7.62 -35.17
CA LYS A 166 -8.06 -7.55 -35.19
C LYS A 166 -7.50 -7.20 -33.81
N GLY A 167 -8.02 -6.15 -33.17
CA GLY A 167 -7.59 -5.72 -31.84
C GLY A 167 -7.93 -6.76 -30.77
N ILE A 168 -9.15 -7.30 -30.80
CA ILE A 168 -9.63 -8.32 -29.86
C ILE A 168 -8.79 -9.59 -29.96
N THR A 169 -8.52 -10.08 -31.18
CA THR A 169 -7.70 -11.29 -31.39
C THR A 169 -6.27 -11.08 -30.93
N GLY A 170 -5.66 -9.94 -31.25
CA GLY A 170 -4.31 -9.63 -30.75
C GLY A 170 -4.24 -9.61 -29.23
N TRP A 171 -5.19 -8.96 -28.59
CA TRP A 171 -5.28 -8.91 -27.13
C TRP A 171 -5.51 -10.28 -26.49
N LYS A 172 -6.45 -11.08 -27.04
CA LYS A 172 -6.71 -12.45 -26.59
C LYS A 172 -5.45 -13.32 -26.66
N ASN A 173 -4.74 -13.28 -27.79
CA ASN A 173 -3.50 -14.03 -27.98
C ASN A 173 -2.41 -13.61 -26.99
N TYR A 174 -2.28 -12.30 -26.73
CA TYR A 174 -1.35 -11.77 -25.74
C TYR A 174 -1.69 -12.26 -24.33
N CYS A 175 -2.95 -12.14 -23.89
CA CYS A 175 -3.39 -12.63 -22.58
C CYS A 175 -3.12 -14.13 -22.41
N GLN A 176 -3.38 -14.93 -23.44
CA GLN A 176 -3.08 -16.36 -23.43
C GLN A 176 -1.58 -16.65 -23.38
N ALA A 177 -0.76 -15.87 -24.09
CA ALA A 177 0.69 -16.00 -24.04
C ALA A 177 1.23 -15.68 -22.65
N MET A 178 0.74 -14.60 -22.01
CA MET A 178 1.05 -14.24 -20.63
C MET A 178 0.70 -15.38 -19.65
N ALA A 179 -0.54 -15.90 -19.74
CA ALA A 179 -0.99 -16.97 -18.86
C ALA A 179 -0.16 -18.26 -19.02
N ARG A 180 0.17 -18.65 -20.26
CA ARG A 180 1.01 -19.84 -20.51
C ARG A 180 2.42 -19.66 -19.99
N HIS A 181 3.02 -18.49 -20.25
CA HIS A 181 4.42 -18.24 -19.92
C HIS A 181 4.65 -18.15 -18.40
N PHE A 182 3.74 -17.49 -17.68
CA PHE A 182 3.86 -17.28 -16.24
C PHE A 182 3.09 -18.30 -15.40
N GLN A 183 2.57 -19.36 -15.99
CA GLN A 183 1.87 -20.43 -15.26
C GLN A 183 2.76 -21.00 -14.15
N GLY A 184 2.23 -21.11 -12.93
CA GLY A 184 2.95 -21.55 -11.74
C GLY A 184 3.83 -20.47 -11.08
N ARG A 185 3.97 -19.28 -11.67
CA ARG A 185 4.70 -18.13 -11.11
C ARG A 185 3.79 -16.94 -10.80
N VAL A 186 2.82 -16.67 -11.65
CA VAL A 186 1.84 -15.59 -11.47
C VAL A 186 0.43 -16.15 -11.63
N SER A 187 -0.44 -15.83 -10.67
CA SER A 187 -1.83 -16.29 -10.66
C SER A 187 -2.85 -15.14 -10.61
N TYR A 188 -2.40 -13.90 -10.58
CA TYR A 188 -3.25 -12.71 -10.45
C TYR A 188 -3.05 -11.78 -11.64
N TYR A 189 -4.14 -11.49 -12.35
CA TYR A 189 -4.14 -10.68 -13.57
C TYR A 189 -5.20 -9.60 -13.49
N GLU A 190 -4.77 -8.36 -13.41
CA GLU A 190 -5.63 -7.17 -13.42
C GLU A 190 -5.85 -6.71 -14.86
N VAL A 191 -7.09 -6.39 -15.19
CA VAL A 191 -7.46 -5.97 -16.54
C VAL A 191 -7.35 -4.46 -16.64
N TRP A 192 -6.33 -4.00 -17.38
CA TRP A 192 -6.09 -2.59 -17.66
C TRP A 192 -5.71 -1.75 -16.43
N ASN A 193 -5.80 -0.40 -16.57
CA ASN A 193 -5.56 0.59 -15.51
C ASN A 193 -6.53 1.75 -15.66
N GLU A 194 -7.22 2.14 -14.61
CA GLU A 194 -8.09 3.32 -14.49
C GLU A 194 -8.98 3.57 -15.71
N PRO A 195 -9.87 2.63 -16.05
CA PRO A 195 -10.70 2.74 -17.26
C PRO A 195 -11.70 3.91 -17.23
N ASN A 196 -11.99 4.43 -16.04
CA ASN A 196 -12.84 5.60 -15.81
C ASN A 196 -12.05 6.93 -15.85
N ALA A 197 -10.77 6.89 -16.17
CA ALA A 197 -9.89 8.04 -16.39
C ALA A 197 -9.32 8.04 -17.82
N ASN A 198 -8.16 8.65 -18.04
CA ASN A 198 -7.57 8.80 -19.38
C ASN A 198 -6.83 7.57 -19.92
N PHE A 199 -6.89 6.46 -19.23
CA PHE A 199 -6.08 5.29 -19.58
C PHE A 199 -6.84 4.26 -20.43
N LEU A 200 -8.14 4.41 -20.63
CA LEU A 200 -8.91 3.63 -21.59
C LEU A 200 -9.56 4.59 -22.59
N GLN A 201 -9.06 4.61 -23.81
CA GLN A 201 -9.41 5.59 -24.82
C GLN A 201 -9.81 4.92 -26.15
N LYS A 202 -10.33 5.73 -27.06
CA LYS A 202 -10.53 5.40 -28.48
C LYS A 202 -9.97 6.52 -29.37
N PRO A 203 -9.68 6.25 -30.65
CA PRO A 203 -9.22 7.27 -31.57
C PRO A 203 -10.15 8.49 -31.60
N GLY A 204 -9.57 9.69 -31.48
CA GLY A 204 -10.30 10.96 -31.50
C GLY A 204 -10.73 11.46 -30.11
N SER A 205 -10.63 10.67 -29.05
CA SER A 205 -10.94 11.15 -27.69
C SER A 205 -9.93 12.20 -27.21
N GLU A 206 -8.69 12.13 -27.65
CA GLU A 206 -7.62 13.11 -27.37
C GLU A 206 -7.91 14.51 -27.92
N LEU A 207 -8.73 14.63 -28.97
CA LEU A 207 -9.06 15.91 -29.61
C LEU A 207 -10.07 16.72 -28.79
N SER A 208 -10.78 16.08 -27.88
CA SER A 208 -11.82 16.75 -27.09
C SER A 208 -11.26 17.68 -26.00
N GLY A 209 -10.00 17.54 -25.63
CA GLY A 209 -9.39 18.25 -24.49
C GLY A 209 -10.07 17.95 -23.15
N LYS A 210 -11.07 17.09 -23.14
CA LYS A 210 -11.79 16.63 -21.96
C LYS A 210 -11.35 15.21 -21.61
N LEU A 211 -11.21 14.97 -20.33
CA LEU A 211 -11.05 13.64 -19.75
C LEU A 211 -12.39 12.90 -19.91
N VAL A 212 -12.57 12.21 -21.02
CA VAL A 212 -13.80 11.43 -21.26
C VAL A 212 -13.43 9.97 -21.06
N ALA A 213 -13.89 9.41 -19.95
CA ALA A 213 -13.84 7.96 -19.73
C ALA A 213 -14.72 7.27 -20.78
N GLU A 214 -14.27 6.12 -21.30
CA GLU A 214 -15.15 5.26 -22.09
C GLU A 214 -16.28 4.73 -21.20
N PRO A 215 -17.46 4.46 -21.78
CA PRO A 215 -18.58 3.91 -21.01
C PRO A 215 -18.21 2.61 -20.29
N PRO A 216 -18.83 2.32 -19.12
CA PRO A 216 -18.53 1.11 -18.35
C PRO A 216 -18.64 -0.19 -19.17
N GLU A 217 -19.58 -0.25 -20.10
CA GLU A 217 -19.81 -1.41 -20.96
C GLU A 217 -18.62 -1.72 -21.88
N GLU A 218 -17.88 -0.70 -22.33
CA GLU A 218 -16.68 -0.90 -23.15
C GLU A 218 -15.55 -1.53 -22.33
N TYR A 219 -15.39 -1.13 -21.08
CA TYR A 219 -14.44 -1.78 -20.19
C TYR A 219 -14.86 -3.21 -19.85
N VAL A 220 -16.15 -3.45 -19.59
CA VAL A 220 -16.65 -4.81 -19.29
C VAL A 220 -16.46 -5.76 -20.49
N LYS A 221 -16.55 -5.28 -21.74
CA LYS A 221 -16.19 -6.08 -22.92
C LYS A 221 -14.73 -6.52 -22.87
N LEU A 222 -13.82 -5.60 -22.51
CA LEU A 222 -12.38 -5.91 -22.37
C LEU A 222 -12.15 -6.92 -21.24
N VAL A 223 -12.81 -6.73 -20.08
CA VAL A 223 -12.74 -7.66 -18.94
C VAL A 223 -13.19 -9.05 -19.34
N LYS A 224 -14.31 -9.15 -20.04
CA LYS A 224 -14.86 -10.43 -20.54
C LYS A 224 -13.85 -11.15 -21.43
N VAL A 225 -13.37 -10.50 -22.49
CA VAL A 225 -12.40 -11.10 -23.42
C VAL A 225 -11.13 -11.54 -22.71
N THR A 226 -10.64 -10.73 -21.76
CA THR A 226 -9.44 -11.03 -20.98
C THR A 226 -9.66 -12.23 -20.07
N SER A 227 -10.74 -12.24 -19.31
CA SER A 227 -11.10 -13.33 -18.40
C SER A 227 -11.24 -14.67 -19.12
N GLU A 228 -11.98 -14.68 -20.24
CA GLU A 228 -12.15 -15.86 -21.08
C GLU A 228 -10.79 -16.35 -21.61
N ALA A 229 -9.98 -15.44 -22.17
CA ALA A 229 -8.65 -15.79 -22.72
C ALA A 229 -7.70 -16.39 -21.68
N LEU A 230 -7.64 -15.80 -20.48
CA LEU A 230 -6.81 -16.29 -19.39
C LEU A 230 -7.27 -17.67 -18.90
N ARG A 231 -8.57 -17.85 -18.70
CA ARG A 231 -9.16 -19.09 -18.17
C ARG A 231 -9.18 -20.24 -19.16
N GLU A 232 -9.11 -19.96 -20.47
CA GLU A 232 -8.84 -20.99 -21.51
C GLU A 232 -7.47 -21.66 -21.32
N VAL A 233 -6.52 -20.99 -20.68
CA VAL A 233 -5.14 -21.47 -20.47
C VAL A 233 -4.93 -22.00 -19.05
N GLN A 234 -5.36 -21.24 -18.05
CA GLN A 234 -5.14 -21.54 -16.64
C GLN A 234 -6.44 -21.30 -15.86
N THR A 235 -6.95 -22.33 -15.18
CA THR A 235 -8.26 -22.29 -14.51
C THR A 235 -8.21 -21.81 -13.06
N ASP A 236 -7.04 -21.85 -12.43
CA ASP A 236 -6.82 -21.51 -11.01
C ASP A 236 -6.31 -20.08 -10.79
N LEU A 237 -6.28 -19.26 -11.86
CA LEU A 237 -5.91 -17.85 -11.75
C LEU A 237 -7.06 -16.97 -11.22
N LYS A 238 -6.70 -15.77 -10.79
CA LYS A 238 -7.61 -14.74 -10.32
C LYS A 238 -7.62 -13.56 -11.28
N VAL A 239 -8.79 -13.16 -11.71
CA VAL A 239 -8.99 -11.99 -12.56
C VAL A 239 -9.39 -10.81 -11.69
N ILE A 240 -8.63 -9.72 -11.78
CA ILE A 240 -8.88 -8.47 -11.08
C ILE A 240 -9.49 -7.49 -12.08
N GLY A 241 -10.65 -6.94 -11.74
CA GLY A 241 -11.31 -5.92 -12.55
C GLY A 241 -11.61 -4.68 -11.72
N GLY A 242 -12.16 -3.65 -12.37
CA GLY A 242 -12.36 -2.35 -11.75
C GLY A 242 -11.18 -1.45 -12.01
N SER A 243 -10.12 -1.53 -11.19
CA SER A 243 -8.93 -0.65 -11.25
C SER A 243 -9.30 0.82 -11.38
N ILE A 244 -10.39 1.21 -10.70
CA ILE A 244 -11.04 2.51 -10.92
C ILE A 244 -10.32 3.62 -10.18
N SER A 245 -10.10 4.73 -10.89
CA SER A 245 -9.59 5.98 -10.30
C SER A 245 -10.63 6.60 -9.36
N GLY A 246 -10.17 7.18 -8.25
CA GLY A 246 -10.97 7.83 -7.22
C GLY A 246 -11.56 9.18 -7.61
N CYS A 247 -12.01 9.34 -8.86
CA CYS A 247 -12.62 10.58 -9.33
C CYS A 247 -14.05 10.79 -8.78
N SER A 248 -14.60 11.99 -8.95
CA SER A 248 -15.92 12.39 -8.43
C SER A 248 -17.10 11.58 -8.96
N LEU A 249 -16.94 10.93 -10.12
CA LEU A 249 -17.99 10.14 -10.78
C LEU A 249 -17.88 8.63 -10.53
N CYS A 250 -17.14 8.23 -9.50
CA CYS A 250 -16.87 6.82 -9.22
C CYS A 250 -18.12 5.96 -9.02
N ASN A 251 -19.12 6.44 -8.27
CA ASN A 251 -20.29 5.63 -7.92
C ASN A 251 -21.14 5.29 -9.15
N GLU A 252 -21.35 6.25 -10.04
CA GLU A 252 -22.10 6.04 -11.28
C GLU A 252 -21.37 5.09 -12.22
N TYR A 253 -20.04 5.23 -12.31
CA TYR A 253 -19.23 4.33 -13.12
C TYR A 253 -19.22 2.91 -12.53
N ILE A 254 -19.07 2.78 -11.21
CA ILE A 254 -19.14 1.49 -10.51
C ILE A 254 -20.49 0.83 -10.76
N GLN A 255 -21.61 1.56 -10.61
CA GLN A 255 -22.95 1.05 -10.90
C GLN A 255 -23.02 0.52 -12.32
N GLY A 256 -22.56 1.30 -13.30
CA GLY A 256 -22.55 0.89 -14.72
C GLY A 256 -21.71 -0.37 -14.98
N LEU A 257 -20.59 -0.58 -14.27
CA LEU A 257 -19.81 -1.81 -14.37
C LEU A 257 -20.62 -3.04 -13.92
N PHE A 258 -21.33 -2.94 -12.79
CA PHE A 258 -22.15 -4.04 -12.29
C PHE A 258 -23.40 -4.26 -13.15
N ASP A 259 -24.02 -3.20 -13.64
CA ASP A 259 -25.17 -3.29 -14.58
C ASP A 259 -24.76 -3.95 -15.90
N ALA A 260 -23.52 -3.72 -16.37
CA ALA A 260 -22.95 -4.37 -17.54
C ALA A 260 -22.45 -5.81 -17.27
N GLY A 261 -22.55 -6.32 -16.04
CA GLY A 261 -22.25 -7.70 -15.66
C GLY A 261 -20.79 -8.01 -15.35
N ILE A 262 -19.99 -7.05 -14.89
CA ILE A 262 -18.56 -7.27 -14.56
C ILE A 262 -18.37 -8.42 -13.57
N ALA A 263 -19.31 -8.60 -12.63
CA ALA A 263 -19.24 -9.62 -11.57
C ALA A 263 -19.15 -11.07 -12.09
N GLU A 264 -19.54 -11.33 -13.35
CA GLU A 264 -19.44 -12.67 -13.94
C GLU A 264 -18.01 -13.04 -14.36
N TYR A 265 -17.12 -12.06 -14.48
CA TYR A 265 -15.80 -12.24 -15.09
C TYR A 265 -14.64 -12.03 -14.13
N ILE A 266 -14.88 -11.46 -12.95
CA ILE A 266 -13.81 -11.11 -11.98
C ILE A 266 -13.91 -11.90 -10.69
N ASP A 267 -12.77 -12.11 -10.03
CA ASP A 267 -12.64 -12.67 -8.68
C ASP A 267 -12.34 -11.57 -7.65
N ILE A 268 -11.82 -10.42 -8.11
CA ILE A 268 -11.34 -9.32 -7.28
C ILE A 268 -11.77 -8.01 -7.93
N PHE A 269 -12.29 -7.08 -7.12
CA PHE A 269 -12.60 -5.72 -7.53
C PHE A 269 -11.54 -4.77 -7.00
N SER A 270 -10.85 -4.04 -7.89
CA SER A 270 -9.77 -3.11 -7.55
C SER A 270 -10.22 -1.65 -7.66
N TYR A 271 -9.66 -0.79 -6.80
CA TYR A 271 -9.90 0.66 -6.80
C TYR A 271 -8.64 1.44 -6.38
N HIS A 272 -8.54 2.73 -6.79
CA HIS A 272 -7.39 3.61 -6.58
C HIS A 272 -7.80 4.91 -5.88
N PRO A 273 -7.76 4.98 -4.53
CA PRO A 273 -8.34 6.09 -3.75
C PRO A 273 -7.33 7.21 -3.48
N TYR A 274 -6.99 8.00 -4.47
CA TYR A 274 -6.13 9.17 -4.29
C TYR A 274 -6.89 10.33 -3.64
N GLU A 275 -6.60 10.62 -2.37
CA GLU A 275 -7.21 11.69 -1.59
C GLU A 275 -6.19 12.32 -0.63
N PHE A 276 -6.32 13.62 -0.32
CA PHE A 276 -5.47 14.30 0.67
C PHE A 276 -5.81 13.95 2.13
N ILE A 277 -6.97 13.38 2.35
CA ILE A 277 -7.42 12.83 3.64
C ILE A 277 -7.85 11.39 3.38
N PRO A 278 -6.96 10.41 3.62
CA PRO A 278 -7.22 9.00 3.28
C PRO A 278 -8.49 8.40 3.87
N GLU A 279 -8.96 8.95 4.97
CA GLU A 279 -10.14 8.48 5.70
C GLU A 279 -11.46 9.01 5.15
N LEU A 280 -11.41 10.11 4.38
CA LEU A 280 -12.59 10.81 3.92
C LEU A 280 -13.21 10.11 2.69
N TYR A 281 -14.54 10.03 2.64
CA TYR A 281 -15.37 9.45 1.58
C TYR A 281 -15.22 7.95 1.34
N TRP A 282 -14.06 7.35 1.58
CA TRP A 282 -13.84 5.94 1.26
C TRP A 282 -14.63 4.95 2.08
N PRO A 283 -14.96 5.16 3.36
CA PRO A 283 -15.87 4.26 4.06
C PRO A 283 -17.23 4.09 3.37
N SER A 284 -17.83 5.16 2.88
CA SER A 284 -19.11 5.11 2.17
C SER A 284 -18.98 4.53 0.75
N ARG A 285 -17.92 4.87 0.03
CA ARG A 285 -17.65 4.32 -1.31
C ARG A 285 -17.35 2.82 -1.26
N LEU A 286 -16.57 2.40 -0.27
CA LEU A 286 -16.29 0.98 -0.07
C LEU A 286 -17.56 0.21 0.30
N GLN A 287 -18.45 0.80 1.11
CA GLN A 287 -19.76 0.20 1.39
C GLN A 287 -20.60 0.09 0.10
N PHE A 288 -20.60 1.10 -0.75
CA PHE A 288 -21.29 1.04 -2.04
C PHE A 288 -20.77 -0.10 -2.93
N ILE A 289 -19.45 -0.32 -3.00
CA ILE A 289 -18.85 -1.47 -3.72
C ILE A 289 -19.33 -2.79 -3.12
N ARG A 290 -19.31 -2.92 -1.79
CA ARG A 290 -19.79 -4.13 -1.08
C ARG A 290 -21.25 -4.43 -1.38
N ASP A 291 -22.09 -3.41 -1.41
CA ASP A 291 -23.53 -3.57 -1.73
C ASP A 291 -23.70 -4.11 -3.14
N ARG A 292 -22.95 -3.59 -4.13
CA ARG A 292 -23.00 -4.08 -5.52
C ARG A 292 -22.51 -5.53 -5.62
N ILE A 293 -21.42 -5.88 -4.92
CA ILE A 293 -20.94 -7.25 -4.86
C ILE A 293 -21.99 -8.18 -4.24
N ALA A 294 -22.61 -7.77 -3.14
CA ALA A 294 -23.63 -8.56 -2.47
C ALA A 294 -24.86 -8.79 -3.36
N GLU A 295 -25.31 -7.76 -4.09
CA GLU A 295 -26.42 -7.84 -5.05
C GLU A 295 -26.11 -8.78 -6.22
N SER A 296 -24.84 -8.91 -6.63
CA SER A 296 -24.44 -9.84 -7.67
C SER A 296 -24.53 -11.31 -7.27
N GLY A 297 -24.58 -11.58 -5.96
CA GLY A 297 -24.56 -12.94 -5.40
C GLY A 297 -23.23 -13.67 -5.56
N LYS A 298 -22.18 -12.98 -5.99
CA LYS A 298 -20.83 -13.54 -6.18
C LYS A 298 -19.94 -13.26 -4.96
N HIS A 299 -18.92 -14.08 -4.78
CA HIS A 299 -17.84 -13.81 -3.83
C HIS A 299 -16.70 -13.12 -4.58
N ILE A 300 -16.51 -11.83 -4.32
CA ILE A 300 -15.49 -10.99 -4.96
C ILE A 300 -14.71 -10.29 -3.85
N GLU A 301 -13.39 -10.48 -3.82
CA GLU A 301 -12.49 -9.77 -2.91
C GLU A 301 -12.39 -8.30 -3.32
N ILE A 302 -12.02 -7.43 -2.38
CA ILE A 302 -11.84 -6.01 -2.63
C ILE A 302 -10.39 -5.64 -2.36
N TRP A 303 -9.69 -5.21 -3.42
CA TRP A 303 -8.31 -4.76 -3.35
C TRP A 303 -8.21 -3.25 -3.57
N GLN A 304 -7.40 -2.61 -2.78
CA GLN A 304 -6.91 -1.27 -3.07
C GLN A 304 -5.63 -1.42 -3.90
N GLY A 305 -5.76 -1.35 -5.24
CA GLY A 305 -4.69 -1.70 -6.18
C GLY A 305 -3.62 -0.65 -6.31
N GLU A 306 -3.97 0.63 -6.08
CA GLU A 306 -3.04 1.74 -6.25
C GLU A 306 -3.47 2.96 -5.44
N ASN A 307 -2.55 3.55 -4.71
CA ASN A 307 -2.66 4.88 -4.11
C ASN A 307 -1.26 5.40 -3.74
N GLY A 308 -1.08 6.70 -3.68
CA GLY A 308 0.22 7.25 -3.34
C GLY A 308 0.19 8.75 -3.08
N PHE A 309 1.34 9.27 -2.71
CA PHE A 309 1.54 10.68 -2.46
C PHE A 309 2.90 11.13 -3.00
N ALA A 310 2.92 12.14 -3.87
CA ALA A 310 4.13 12.73 -4.41
C ALA A 310 4.80 13.64 -3.39
N VAL A 311 6.13 13.68 -3.40
CA VAL A 311 6.91 14.33 -2.33
C VAL A 311 7.74 15.44 -2.85
N LYS A 312 7.51 16.26 -3.64
CA LYS A 312 8.43 17.31 -4.12
C LYS A 312 9.47 17.79 -3.08
N GLU A 313 9.08 18.03 -1.83
CA GLU A 313 9.99 18.60 -0.81
C GLU A 313 9.74 18.08 0.62
N ARG A 314 8.76 17.21 0.84
CA ARG A 314 8.31 16.81 2.18
C ARG A 314 8.04 15.32 2.30
N GLU A 315 9.09 14.52 2.37
CA GLU A 315 9.00 13.06 2.59
C GLU A 315 8.16 12.69 3.82
N ALA A 316 8.15 13.54 4.86
CA ALA A 316 7.32 13.33 6.02
C ALA A 316 5.81 13.23 5.65
N ASN A 317 5.33 14.02 4.69
CA ASN A 317 3.94 13.96 4.25
C ASN A 317 3.62 12.64 3.55
N GLN A 318 4.55 12.11 2.75
CA GLN A 318 4.40 10.80 2.12
C GLN A 318 4.33 9.68 3.17
N ALA A 319 5.20 9.69 4.17
CA ALA A 319 5.20 8.71 5.25
C ALA A 319 3.90 8.78 6.08
N ARG A 320 3.42 9.99 6.40
CA ARG A 320 2.14 10.23 7.08
C ARG A 320 0.97 9.72 6.25
N PHE A 321 0.98 9.98 4.93
CA PHE A 321 -0.04 9.48 4.02
C PHE A 321 -0.05 7.95 3.96
N LEU A 322 1.12 7.31 3.77
CA LEU A 322 1.25 5.86 3.69
C LEU A 322 0.67 5.18 4.94
N THR A 323 1.07 5.65 6.13
CA THR A 323 0.63 5.06 7.39
C THR A 323 -0.88 5.17 7.58
N ARG A 324 -1.46 6.32 7.24
CA ARG A 324 -2.91 6.56 7.30
C ARG A 324 -3.68 5.74 6.27
N ARG A 325 -3.16 5.64 5.04
CA ARG A 325 -3.81 4.87 3.99
C ARG A 325 -3.84 3.39 4.31
N TYR A 326 -2.70 2.80 4.65
CA TYR A 326 -2.64 1.40 5.03
C TYR A 326 -3.57 1.09 6.21
N LEU A 327 -3.53 1.92 7.26
CA LEU A 327 -4.40 1.70 8.41
C LEU A 327 -5.88 1.81 8.06
N THR A 328 -6.25 2.76 7.18
CA THR A 328 -7.64 2.93 6.74
C THR A 328 -8.15 1.70 6.01
N ASP A 329 -7.37 1.14 5.10
CA ASP A 329 -7.76 -0.06 4.38
C ASP A 329 -7.82 -1.30 5.29
N LEU A 330 -6.83 -1.47 6.17
CA LEU A 330 -6.81 -2.57 7.15
C LEU A 330 -8.02 -2.52 8.09
N ARG A 331 -8.35 -1.35 8.66
CA ARG A 331 -9.51 -1.20 9.57
C ARG A 331 -10.85 -1.36 8.86
N LEU A 332 -10.92 -1.04 7.59
CA LEU A 332 -12.11 -1.22 6.76
C LEU A 332 -12.23 -2.65 6.22
N GLY A 333 -11.27 -3.52 6.49
CA GLY A 333 -11.33 -4.93 6.10
C GLY A 333 -11.13 -5.16 4.60
N VAL A 334 -10.37 -4.28 3.94
CA VAL A 334 -9.92 -4.49 2.55
C VAL A 334 -8.98 -5.70 2.51
N ASP A 335 -9.05 -6.49 1.45
CA ASP A 335 -8.33 -7.77 1.38
C ASP A 335 -6.86 -7.59 1.02
N MET A 336 -6.51 -6.55 0.26
CA MET A 336 -5.13 -6.15 -0.03
C MET A 336 -5.06 -4.65 -0.27
N THR A 337 -3.97 -4.01 0.13
CA THR A 337 -3.70 -2.58 -0.09
C THR A 337 -2.28 -2.37 -0.61
N SER A 338 -2.15 -1.63 -1.71
CA SER A 338 -0.89 -1.37 -2.42
C SER A 338 -0.57 0.11 -2.46
N PHE A 339 0.68 0.46 -2.22
CA PHE A 339 1.17 1.85 -2.29
C PHE A 339 1.85 2.13 -3.63
N PHE A 340 1.49 3.18 -4.31
CA PHE A 340 2.12 3.68 -5.52
C PHE A 340 3.17 4.73 -5.12
N THR A 341 4.50 4.44 -5.17
CA THR A 341 5.09 3.26 -5.79
C THR A 341 6.42 2.91 -5.10
N ALA A 342 7.05 1.81 -5.45
CA ALA A 342 8.31 1.38 -4.84
C ALA A 342 9.45 2.38 -5.07
N CYS A 343 9.57 2.91 -6.28
CA CYS A 343 10.72 3.72 -6.69
C CYS A 343 10.27 4.96 -7.44
N ASP A 344 10.98 6.07 -7.26
CA ASP A 344 10.85 7.21 -8.14
C ASP A 344 11.19 6.82 -9.58
N PHE A 345 10.48 7.36 -10.54
CA PHE A 345 10.75 7.06 -11.92
C PHE A 345 10.95 8.31 -12.77
N ARG A 346 11.83 8.18 -13.74
CA ARG A 346 12.20 9.23 -14.69
C ARG A 346 11.40 9.05 -15.98
N ASN A 347 11.14 10.16 -16.64
CA ASN A 347 10.53 10.14 -17.97
C ASN A 347 9.28 9.27 -18.07
N GLY A 348 8.51 9.19 -16.98
CA GLY A 348 7.26 8.46 -16.94
C GLY A 348 6.28 8.89 -18.02
N TYR A 349 5.01 8.62 -17.85
CA TYR A 349 3.94 8.95 -18.82
C TYR A 349 3.91 10.41 -19.27
N LYS A 350 4.61 11.31 -18.58
CA LYS A 350 4.83 12.71 -18.99
C LYS A 350 6.32 12.91 -19.27
N SER A 351 6.63 13.40 -20.41
CA SER A 351 7.98 13.53 -21.01
C SER A 351 8.98 14.43 -20.28
N THR A 352 8.72 14.94 -19.10
CA THR A 352 9.61 15.85 -18.38
C THR A 352 9.53 15.64 -16.87
N GLY A 353 10.66 15.36 -16.25
CA GLY A 353 10.87 15.38 -14.80
C GLY A 353 10.82 14.03 -14.10
N VAL A 354 11.14 14.06 -12.81
CA VAL A 354 11.04 12.92 -11.91
C VAL A 354 9.63 12.83 -11.37
N PHE A 355 9.07 11.63 -11.36
CA PHE A 355 7.82 11.31 -10.69
C PHE A 355 8.18 10.80 -9.29
N ASP A 356 8.03 11.64 -8.28
CA ASP A 356 8.52 11.46 -6.92
C ASP A 356 7.51 10.77 -5.97
N PHE A 357 6.77 9.79 -6.49
CA PHE A 357 5.85 8.96 -5.71
C PHE A 357 6.55 7.76 -5.04
N GLY A 358 7.78 7.45 -5.45
CA GLY A 358 8.52 6.33 -4.90
C GLY A 358 8.79 6.46 -3.41
N ILE A 359 8.79 5.33 -2.70
CA ILE A 359 9.33 5.24 -1.34
C ILE A 359 10.85 5.07 -1.33
N ILE A 360 11.43 4.85 -2.50
CA ILE A 360 12.86 4.85 -2.78
C ILE A 360 13.16 6.00 -3.72
N ASP A 361 14.08 6.88 -3.31
CA ASP A 361 14.60 7.97 -4.12
C ASP A 361 15.59 7.42 -5.15
N ALA A 362 15.29 7.63 -6.44
CA ALA A 362 16.12 7.25 -7.59
C ALA A 362 16.59 8.48 -8.41
N GLN A 363 16.63 9.66 -7.80
CA GLN A 363 17.09 10.87 -8.50
C GLN A 363 18.55 10.75 -8.91
N ASP A 364 19.38 10.13 -8.07
CA ASP A 364 20.74 9.74 -8.41
C ASP A 364 20.73 8.32 -8.97
N PRO A 365 21.03 8.11 -10.27
CA PRO A 365 21.00 6.79 -10.90
C PRO A 365 22.00 5.81 -10.30
N ASP A 366 23.07 6.31 -9.71
CA ASP A 366 24.15 5.51 -9.15
C ASP A 366 23.94 5.21 -7.65
N CYS A 367 22.99 5.90 -6.99
CA CYS A 367 22.82 5.81 -5.54
C CYS A 367 21.35 5.98 -5.13
N TYR A 368 20.59 4.87 -5.16
CA TYR A 368 19.22 4.84 -4.67
C TYR A 368 19.17 4.90 -3.15
N LYS A 369 18.16 5.58 -2.60
CA LYS A 369 18.03 5.81 -1.15
C LYS A 369 16.60 5.56 -0.68
N PRO A 370 16.41 4.85 0.44
CA PRO A 370 15.09 4.72 1.03
C PRO A 370 14.64 6.05 1.63
N LYS A 371 13.39 6.43 1.39
CA LYS A 371 12.73 7.58 2.02
C LYS A 371 12.12 7.20 3.37
N LEU A 372 11.60 8.20 4.10
CA LEU A 372 10.89 7.96 5.37
C LEU A 372 9.72 6.98 5.24
N ALA A 373 8.99 7.05 4.11
CA ALA A 373 7.87 6.16 3.84
C ALA A 373 8.29 4.69 3.73
N PHE A 374 9.52 4.39 3.28
CA PHE A 374 10.05 3.02 3.28
C PHE A 374 10.16 2.47 4.71
N ARG A 375 10.66 3.27 5.66
CA ARG A 375 10.77 2.84 7.05
C ARG A 375 9.41 2.70 7.72
N ALA A 376 8.49 3.61 7.42
CA ALA A 376 7.10 3.50 7.87
C ALA A 376 6.44 2.22 7.35
N MET A 377 6.68 1.86 6.09
CA MET A 377 6.24 0.59 5.49
C MET A 377 6.80 -0.61 6.26
N GLN A 378 8.09 -0.62 6.60
CA GLN A 378 8.70 -1.69 7.39
C GLN A 378 8.05 -1.84 8.77
N SER A 379 7.72 -0.75 9.44
CA SER A 379 7.00 -0.78 10.72
C SER A 379 5.60 -1.40 10.57
N PHE A 380 4.88 -1.04 9.51
CA PHE A 380 3.57 -1.60 9.23
C PHE A 380 3.61 -3.08 8.86
N THR A 381 4.52 -3.49 8.00
CA THR A 381 4.64 -4.90 7.59
C THR A 381 5.08 -5.81 8.74
N TRP A 382 5.80 -5.26 9.71
CA TRP A 382 6.14 -5.98 10.94
C TRP A 382 4.94 -6.16 11.86
N LEU A 383 4.09 -5.13 12.00
CA LEU A 383 2.89 -5.17 12.86
C LEU A 383 1.76 -6.00 12.23
N PHE A 384 1.59 -5.94 10.90
CA PHE A 384 0.41 -6.45 10.19
C PHE A 384 0.78 -7.59 9.25
N ASP A 385 1.06 -8.75 9.82
CA ASP A 385 1.32 -10.02 9.13
C ASP A 385 0.13 -10.99 9.24
N GLU A 386 0.38 -12.26 8.94
CA GLU A 386 -0.60 -13.35 8.96
C GLU A 386 -1.31 -13.56 10.31
N ASP A 387 -0.65 -13.21 11.40
CA ASP A 387 -1.15 -13.41 12.77
C ASP A 387 -1.99 -12.24 13.29
N THR A 388 -1.96 -11.11 12.57
CA THR A 388 -2.66 -9.90 12.99
C THR A 388 -4.08 -9.87 12.48
N LYS A 389 -5.05 -9.69 13.40
CA LYS A 389 -6.50 -9.68 13.11
C LYS A 389 -7.16 -8.44 13.68
N LEU A 390 -8.20 -7.96 13.00
CA LEU A 390 -9.09 -6.93 13.54
C LEU A 390 -9.73 -7.38 14.85
N THR A 391 -9.86 -6.44 15.78
CA THR A 391 -10.59 -6.63 17.06
C THR A 391 -11.31 -5.34 17.45
N ASN A 392 -12.15 -5.43 18.44
CA ASN A 392 -12.80 -4.25 19.02
C ASN A 392 -11.77 -3.36 19.72
N VAL A 393 -12.08 -2.08 19.78
CA VAL A 393 -11.31 -1.10 20.53
C VAL A 393 -11.86 -1.05 21.96
N SER A 394 -10.96 -1.20 22.93
CA SER A 394 -11.29 -1.16 24.36
C SER A 394 -10.72 0.06 25.05
N PHE A 395 -10.67 1.20 24.36
CA PHE A 395 -10.24 2.46 24.97
C PHE A 395 -11.03 3.67 24.46
N GLU A 396 -10.98 4.74 25.26
CA GLU A 396 -11.56 6.05 24.97
C GLU A 396 -10.48 7.13 25.00
N ILE A 397 -10.61 8.13 24.15
CA ILE A 397 -9.71 9.30 24.12
C ILE A 397 -10.46 10.50 24.68
N HIS A 398 -9.84 11.18 25.64
CA HIS A 398 -10.37 12.38 26.25
C HIS A 398 -9.40 13.55 26.07
N PRO A 399 -9.89 14.79 25.87
CA PRO A 399 -9.05 15.97 25.95
C PRO A 399 -8.36 16.00 27.32
N TYR A 400 -7.08 16.29 27.35
CA TYR A 400 -6.31 16.22 28.59
C TYR A 400 -6.83 17.16 29.69
N GLU A 401 -7.26 18.38 29.32
CA GLU A 401 -7.63 19.43 30.25
C GLU A 401 -9.05 19.30 30.82
N THR A 402 -9.89 18.46 30.22
CA THR A 402 -11.30 18.33 30.64
C THR A 402 -11.80 16.88 30.58
N PRO A 403 -11.29 15.99 31.46
CA PRO A 403 -11.69 14.59 31.43
C PRO A 403 -13.19 14.33 31.65
N TRP A 404 -13.90 15.29 32.21
CA TRP A 404 -15.34 15.22 32.54
C TRP A 404 -16.21 16.28 31.84
N ALA A 405 -15.61 17.13 31.01
CA ALA A 405 -16.40 18.13 30.30
C ALA A 405 -16.97 17.49 29.02
N TYR A 406 -18.25 17.22 29.03
CA TYR A 406 -19.03 17.18 27.79
C TYR A 406 -18.92 18.55 27.13
N THR A 407 -17.84 18.76 26.40
CA THR A 407 -17.65 20.00 25.70
C THR A 407 -18.58 20.06 24.52
N THR A 408 -19.54 20.92 24.56
CA THR A 408 -20.38 21.37 23.44
C THR A 408 -19.60 22.23 22.43
N ARG A 409 -18.27 22.28 22.51
CA ARG A 409 -17.46 22.92 21.47
C ARG A 409 -17.52 22.07 20.21
N PRO A 410 -17.77 22.69 19.05
CA PRO A 410 -17.57 22.02 17.78
C PRO A 410 -16.13 21.51 17.80
N VAL A 411 -15.97 20.20 17.80
CA VAL A 411 -14.69 19.58 17.55
C VAL A 411 -14.36 19.94 16.11
N ASP A 412 -13.22 20.58 15.89
CA ASP A 412 -12.75 20.88 14.55
C ASP A 412 -12.87 19.60 13.71
N ASP A 413 -13.87 19.57 12.93
CA ASP A 413 -14.26 18.81 11.73
C ASP A 413 -14.00 17.31 11.63
N LEU A 414 -13.06 16.68 12.32
CA LEU A 414 -12.83 15.25 12.25
C LEU A 414 -12.57 14.63 13.63
N TYR A 415 -13.41 13.69 14.01
CA TYR A 415 -13.21 12.90 15.24
C TYR A 415 -11.90 12.08 15.15
N PRO A 416 -11.23 11.82 16.30
CA PRO A 416 -10.09 10.91 16.31
C PRO A 416 -10.45 9.57 15.69
N VAL A 417 -9.58 9.06 14.84
CA VAL A 417 -9.66 7.68 14.34
C VAL A 417 -9.06 6.77 15.38
N VAL A 418 -9.83 5.78 15.81
CA VAL A 418 -9.38 4.72 16.69
C VAL A 418 -9.71 3.37 16.05
N CYS A 419 -8.79 2.41 16.13
CA CYS A 419 -9.05 1.05 15.67
C CYS A 419 -8.19 0.05 16.43
N GLY A 420 -8.67 -1.18 16.52
CA GLY A 420 -8.05 -2.25 17.26
C GLY A 420 -7.69 -3.44 16.38
N PHE A 421 -6.52 -3.97 16.63
CA PHE A 421 -6.03 -5.23 16.10
C PHE A 421 -5.49 -6.07 17.25
N ARG A 422 -5.26 -7.35 16.98
CA ARG A 422 -4.58 -8.25 17.92
C ARG A 422 -3.64 -9.18 17.20
N LYS A 423 -2.50 -9.46 17.82
CA LYS A 423 -1.55 -10.49 17.41
C LYS A 423 -1.49 -11.53 18.55
N GLY A 424 -2.11 -12.70 18.33
CA GLY A 424 -2.41 -13.61 19.44
C GLY A 424 -3.28 -12.96 20.51
N ASN A 425 -2.77 -12.89 21.73
CA ASN A 425 -3.44 -12.22 22.87
C ASN A 425 -2.95 -10.78 23.10
N ILE A 426 -2.08 -10.25 22.25
CA ILE A 426 -1.53 -8.91 22.40
C ILE A 426 -2.36 -7.94 21.56
N PRO A 427 -2.97 -6.90 22.17
CA PRO A 427 -3.70 -5.90 21.44
C PRO A 427 -2.75 -4.90 20.77
N ILE A 428 -3.14 -4.40 19.61
CA ILE A 428 -2.50 -3.31 18.88
C ILE A 428 -3.58 -2.26 18.64
N TYR A 429 -3.55 -1.18 19.40
CA TYR A 429 -4.53 -0.10 19.27
C TYR A 429 -3.91 1.09 18.57
N ALA A 430 -4.49 1.47 17.45
CA ALA A 430 -4.09 2.67 16.73
C ALA A 430 -5.01 3.85 17.05
N TYR A 431 -4.42 5.03 17.17
CA TYR A 431 -5.18 6.26 17.35
C TYR A 431 -4.45 7.47 16.73
N TYR A 432 -5.20 8.39 16.17
CA TYR A 432 -4.70 9.65 15.61
C TYR A 432 -5.86 10.60 15.28
N HIS A 433 -5.55 11.86 15.01
CA HIS A 433 -6.52 12.85 14.56
C HIS A 433 -6.28 13.17 13.07
N PRO A 434 -7.12 12.67 12.15
CA PRO A 434 -6.90 12.87 10.73
C PRO A 434 -7.04 14.36 10.37
N SER A 435 -6.08 14.86 9.61
CA SER A 435 -6.07 16.21 9.06
C SER A 435 -5.74 16.18 7.58
N HIS A 436 -5.86 17.30 6.89
CA HIS A 436 -5.36 17.40 5.53
C HIS A 436 -3.85 17.16 5.51
N ILE A 437 -3.35 16.30 4.62
CA ILE A 437 -1.96 15.83 4.64
C ILE A 437 -0.92 16.98 4.48
N LEU A 438 -1.31 18.09 3.88
CA LEU A 438 -0.47 19.28 3.73
C LEU A 438 -0.58 20.26 4.91
N SER A 439 -1.40 19.95 5.94
CA SER A 439 -1.48 20.76 7.14
C SER A 439 -0.19 20.72 7.94
N SER A 440 0.01 21.73 8.76
CA SER A 440 1.13 21.79 9.69
C SER A 440 1.04 20.62 10.68
N TYR A 441 2.19 20.03 10.97
CA TYR A 441 2.31 19.05 12.03
C TYR A 441 2.01 19.68 13.40
N GLU A 442 1.21 19.02 14.21
CA GLU A 442 0.90 19.40 15.58
C GLU A 442 0.70 18.14 16.44
N ALA A 443 1.42 18.08 17.56
CA ALA A 443 1.20 17.05 18.57
C ALA A 443 0.20 17.58 19.61
N ARG A 444 -0.99 16.98 19.66
CA ARG A 444 -2.01 17.28 20.68
C ARG A 444 -1.80 16.41 21.90
N THR A 445 -2.21 16.92 23.07
CA THR A 445 -2.15 16.17 24.33
C THR A 445 -3.53 15.61 24.67
N VAL A 446 -3.60 14.29 24.91
CA VAL A 446 -4.83 13.59 25.28
C VAL A 446 -4.62 12.68 26.48
N SER A 447 -5.70 12.25 27.12
CA SER A 447 -5.72 11.11 28.04
C SER A 447 -6.40 9.93 27.37
N ILE A 448 -5.85 8.74 27.56
CA ILE A 448 -6.42 7.50 27.05
C ILE A 448 -6.89 6.67 28.24
N GLN A 449 -8.16 6.30 28.24
CA GLN A 449 -8.76 5.40 29.23
C GLN A 449 -9.00 4.05 28.56
N MET A 450 -8.30 3.00 29.02
CA MET A 450 -8.34 1.67 28.43
C MET A 450 -9.00 0.68 29.38
N TYR A 451 -9.89 -0.12 28.83
CA TYR A 451 -10.59 -1.23 29.50
C TYR A 451 -9.99 -2.56 29.04
N PRO A 452 -9.07 -3.18 29.82
CA PRO A 452 -8.42 -4.40 29.36
C PRO A 452 -9.43 -5.53 29.12
N GLU A 453 -9.42 -6.05 27.93
CA GLU A 453 -10.22 -7.23 27.59
C GLU A 453 -9.67 -8.45 28.34
N ARG A 454 -10.55 -9.38 28.74
CA ARG A 454 -10.15 -10.59 29.49
C ARG A 454 -9.16 -11.48 28.75
N TRP A 455 -9.14 -11.38 27.43
CA TRP A 455 -8.24 -12.15 26.57
C TRP A 455 -6.89 -11.46 26.36
N SER A 456 -6.77 -10.17 26.69
CA SER A 456 -5.60 -9.37 26.31
C SER A 456 -4.47 -9.47 27.32
N THR A 457 -3.25 -9.65 26.81
CA THR A 457 -2.01 -9.43 27.56
C THR A 457 -1.60 -7.98 27.37
N PHE A 458 -1.67 -7.19 28.44
CA PHE A 458 -1.32 -5.78 28.43
C PHE A 458 -0.67 -5.37 29.76
N GLU A 459 0.53 -5.89 29.99
CA GLU A 459 1.27 -5.71 31.26
C GLU A 459 2.38 -4.66 31.14
N LYS A 460 3.02 -4.60 29.96
CA LYS A 460 4.17 -3.72 29.67
C LYS A 460 3.81 -2.77 28.52
N PRO A 461 3.00 -1.73 28.78
CA PRO A 461 2.50 -0.83 27.73
C PRO A 461 3.63 -0.06 27.06
N VAL A 462 3.58 -0.04 25.73
CA VAL A 462 4.49 0.75 24.89
C VAL A 462 3.71 1.51 23.83
N LEU A 463 4.28 2.64 23.42
CA LEU A 463 3.81 3.45 22.31
C LEU A 463 4.80 3.32 21.16
N ILE A 464 4.30 3.04 19.97
CA ILE A 464 5.09 2.94 18.75
C ILE A 464 4.77 4.10 17.83
N ASP A 465 5.81 4.80 17.37
CA ASP A 465 5.74 5.71 16.24
C ASP A 465 6.22 4.98 14.98
N PRO A 466 5.34 4.65 14.02
CA PRO A 466 5.72 3.86 12.87
C PRO A 466 6.62 4.62 11.87
N ILE A 467 6.58 5.94 11.83
CA ILE A 467 7.38 6.74 10.87
C ILE A 467 8.82 6.87 11.36
N THR A 468 9.01 7.28 12.61
CA THR A 468 10.35 7.33 13.20
C THR A 468 10.85 5.95 13.61
N ALA A 469 9.95 4.97 13.61
CA ALA A 469 10.16 3.59 14.06
C ALA A 469 10.69 3.51 15.50
N LYS A 470 10.33 4.47 16.34
CA LYS A 470 10.70 4.50 17.75
C LYS A 470 9.68 3.80 18.62
N ILE A 471 10.17 3.09 19.63
CA ILE A 471 9.35 2.47 20.67
C ILE A 471 9.60 3.22 21.97
N TYR A 472 8.51 3.58 22.63
CA TYR A 472 8.54 4.30 23.91
C TYR A 472 7.85 3.49 24.99
N ARG A 473 8.50 3.34 26.15
CA ARG A 473 7.83 2.93 27.39
C ARG A 473 6.95 4.06 27.89
N ILE A 474 5.73 3.72 28.31
CA ILE A 474 4.83 4.68 28.93
C ILE A 474 5.11 4.73 30.44
N LYS A 475 5.42 5.92 30.96
CA LYS A 475 5.77 6.14 32.37
C LYS A 475 4.62 6.71 33.18
N ASN A 476 3.66 7.35 32.54
CA ASN A 476 2.57 8.06 33.18
C ASN A 476 1.25 7.29 33.07
N GLU A 477 1.18 6.23 33.86
CA GLU A 477 0.05 5.33 33.91
C GLU A 477 -0.52 5.26 35.32
N THR A 478 -1.84 5.22 35.43
CA THR A 478 -2.55 4.91 36.68
C THR A 478 -3.53 3.76 36.46
N ASN A 479 -3.54 2.84 37.42
CA ASN A 479 -4.55 1.79 37.51
C ASN A 479 -5.71 2.33 38.36
N CYS A 480 -6.87 2.45 37.74
CA CYS A 480 -8.08 2.95 38.37
C CYS A 480 -9.07 1.82 38.58
N SER A 481 -9.87 1.90 39.65
CA SER A 481 -11.06 1.08 39.81
C SER A 481 -12.25 2.01 40.08
N ASP A 482 -13.26 1.86 39.27
CA ASP A 482 -14.54 2.55 39.47
C ASP A 482 -15.58 1.48 39.81
N GLY A 483 -16.38 1.75 40.83
CA GLY A 483 -17.37 0.80 41.34
C GLY A 483 -18.45 0.42 40.31
N ASN A 484 -18.63 1.20 39.26
CA ASN A 484 -19.65 0.97 38.24
C ASN A 484 -19.10 0.28 36.97
N TYR A 485 -17.83 0.59 36.58
CA TYR A 485 -17.23 0.14 35.31
C TYR A 485 -16.08 -0.86 35.48
N GLY A 486 -15.70 -1.20 36.71
CA GLY A 486 -14.63 -2.15 36.99
C GLY A 486 -13.23 -1.53 36.96
N ARG A 487 -12.24 -2.31 36.53
CA ARG A 487 -10.84 -1.87 36.46
C ARG A 487 -10.54 -1.33 35.07
N PHE A 488 -9.90 -0.15 35.05
CA PHE A 488 -9.38 0.44 33.82
C PHE A 488 -7.98 1.02 34.04
N ARG A 489 -7.23 1.20 32.96
CA ARG A 489 -5.92 1.85 32.97
C ARG A 489 -6.05 3.21 32.30
N GLN A 490 -5.44 4.20 32.88
CA GLN A 490 -5.44 5.56 32.35
C GLN A 490 -4.00 5.99 32.04
N PHE A 491 -3.80 6.41 30.80
CA PHE A 491 -2.55 6.99 30.32
C PHE A 491 -2.73 8.48 30.17
N HIS A 492 -1.98 9.26 30.99
CA HIS A 492 -2.14 10.70 31.05
C HIS A 492 -1.16 11.40 30.14
N ARG A 493 -1.62 12.48 29.50
CA ARG A 493 -0.81 13.35 28.65
C ARG A 493 -0.09 12.59 27.53
N MET A 494 -0.83 11.77 26.81
CA MET A 494 -0.33 11.04 25.66
C MET A 494 -0.33 11.94 24.41
N PRO A 495 0.64 11.79 23.50
CA PRO A 495 0.59 12.47 22.21
C PRO A 495 -0.52 11.91 21.32
N MET A 496 -1.22 12.78 20.61
CA MET A 496 -2.08 12.43 19.50
C MET A 496 -1.65 13.24 18.28
N LEU A 497 -1.28 12.54 17.23
CA LEU A 497 -0.72 13.11 16.00
C LEU A 497 -1.75 13.08 14.87
N ASP A 498 -1.40 13.60 13.72
CA ASP A 498 -2.18 13.48 12.48
C ASP A 498 -1.85 12.23 11.66
N TYR A 499 -1.11 11.30 12.26
CA TYR A 499 -0.84 9.96 11.76
C TYR A 499 -0.88 8.94 12.92
N PRO A 500 -1.11 7.64 12.60
CA PRO A 500 -1.31 6.64 13.63
C PRO A 500 -0.11 6.46 14.56
N LEU A 501 -0.36 6.49 15.87
CA LEU A 501 0.49 5.89 16.87
C LEU A 501 -0.13 4.57 17.32
N PHE A 502 0.70 3.59 17.70
CA PHE A 502 0.23 2.29 18.16
C PHE A 502 0.52 2.09 19.64
N LEU A 503 -0.55 1.89 20.40
CA LEU A 503 -0.49 1.48 21.80
C LEU A 503 -0.59 -0.06 21.86
N THR A 504 0.44 -0.72 22.41
CA THR A 504 0.50 -2.18 22.49
C THR A 504 1.29 -2.63 23.72
N ASP A 505 1.47 -3.92 23.89
CA ASP A 505 2.33 -4.50 24.93
C ASP A 505 3.72 -4.84 24.39
N ALA A 506 4.77 -4.60 25.18
CA ALA A 506 6.15 -4.86 24.79
C ALA A 506 6.43 -6.35 24.48
N THR A 507 5.62 -7.27 25.01
CA THR A 507 5.74 -8.71 24.72
C THR A 507 5.44 -9.08 23.27
N ILE A 508 4.91 -8.15 22.46
CA ILE A 508 4.79 -8.33 21.00
C ILE A 508 6.17 -8.55 20.34
N PHE A 509 7.24 -8.07 20.97
CA PHE A 509 8.62 -8.19 20.49
C PHE A 509 9.31 -9.42 21.11
N THR A 510 8.71 -10.59 21.04
CA THR A 510 9.19 -11.83 21.71
C THR A 510 10.58 -12.29 21.29
N GLU A 511 11.05 -11.90 20.10
CA GLU A 511 12.40 -12.16 19.62
C GLU A 511 13.18 -10.83 19.57
N GLY A 512 14.19 -10.67 20.41
CA GLY A 512 15.03 -9.48 20.44
C GLY A 512 14.79 -8.50 21.59
N LEU A 513 13.97 -8.86 22.59
CA LEU A 513 13.81 -8.06 23.84
C LEU A 513 15.11 -7.84 24.61
N GLU A 514 16.09 -8.72 24.43
CA GLU A 514 17.47 -8.56 24.97
C GLU A 514 18.17 -7.28 24.47
N ASN A 515 17.74 -6.73 23.34
CA ASN A 515 18.22 -5.45 22.80
C ASN A 515 17.44 -4.24 23.32
N PHE A 516 16.33 -4.44 24.04
CA PHE A 516 15.54 -3.35 24.60
C PHE A 516 15.92 -3.07 26.06
N LYS A 517 16.08 -1.81 26.42
CA LYS A 517 16.33 -1.35 27.80
C LYS A 517 15.28 -1.84 28.82
N TYR A 518 14.20 -2.49 28.38
CA TYR A 518 13.18 -3.12 29.23
C TYR A 518 13.75 -4.34 29.98
N ALA A 519 14.60 -5.14 29.34
CA ALA A 519 15.16 -6.36 29.91
C ALA A 519 16.23 -6.08 31.01
N GLN A 520 16.85 -4.90 31.02
CA GLN A 520 17.98 -4.61 31.90
C GLN A 520 17.59 -4.13 33.32
N ARG A 521 16.30 -4.00 33.66
CA ARG A 521 15.85 -3.46 34.97
C ARG A 521 15.14 -4.45 35.89
N GLU A 522 14.84 -5.68 35.45
CA GLU A 522 14.16 -6.66 36.31
C GLU A 522 15.11 -7.42 37.26
N ASP A 523 16.44 -7.24 37.12
CA ASP A 523 17.47 -7.91 37.98
C ASP A 523 18.09 -6.97 39.02
N LYS A 524 17.40 -5.92 39.48
CA LYS A 524 17.89 -5.11 40.62
C LYS A 524 16.83 -4.89 41.69
#